data_2894cc28125460551dcc47a97634fc54
#
_entry.id   2894cc28125460551dcc47a97634fc54
#
_cell.length_a   1.000
_cell.length_b   1.000
_cell.length_c   1.000
_cell.angle_alpha   90.00
_cell.angle_beta   90.00
_cell.angle_gamma   90.00
#
_symmetry.space_group_name_H-M   'P 1'
#
loop_
_entity.id
_entity.type
_entity.pdbx_description
1 polymer ?
#
loop_
_entity_poly.entity_id
_entity_poly.type
_entity_poly.pdbx_seq_one_letter_code
_entity_poly.pdbx_strand_id
1 'polypeptide(L)'
;MSNPNKPDLGHSLGIPRRTLLKGAASAGLSGVIGAPFINRLKAMEAHPLAGKKIDMNILGIAGWLPSSLGVKMSPLFDDYVKQRYGYDVSFGFAEAPFSDLFQKAATSLATKSQEYNIIISDSQWLGALAKPGWILKLNDIITKNKGLQLEWYSQTVIDTYMRYPDGSQDIWGLPQEGDTKSLYVRKDLVEDPKEQAAFQAKYNMKLPSTFEDYENLNATDYEKVMEFFTRPDKGLWGAAWQYSRVYDFCTCPLFSIMWSSGGQIWDAKTGQIEGVLNSDINTKAMELYKSWLKYMPPGATNYGIAEEIDVWTQGKVATCLQWAAVGLAMITPENKEKVMVVPPPKFGKAGAEKRIYCMGGQPWVINAFNDEAKMRVAVDFMNWWYLPETALEYSKRGGNPCDKATMGSAAFNGVNPWNRAYKYMLEPGTSQDFWHDPKYSEMLSLQQEGFTSYMTGQSKDAKGVLDYIACGQQQILYDAGTAKKEPSGVCGNVSL
;
A
#
# COMPACT_ATOMS: atom_id res chain seq x y z
N MET A 1 -16.54 57.60 24.86
CA MET A 1 -15.83 58.07 23.67
C MET A 1 -15.61 56.85 22.78
N SER A 2 -16.36 56.75 21.73
CA SER A 2 -16.45 55.69 20.75
C SER A 2 -15.28 55.74 19.77
N ASN A 3 -14.67 54.62 19.48
CA ASN A 3 -13.72 54.47 18.39
C ASN A 3 -14.35 53.60 17.26
N PRO A 4 -14.57 54.12 16.07
CA PRO A 4 -15.13 53.39 14.94
C PRO A 4 -14.00 52.95 14.03
N ASN A 5 -13.85 51.62 13.79
CA ASN A 5 -13.31 51.02 12.54
C ASN A 5 -13.13 49.52 12.70
N LYS A 6 -14.17 48.79 12.38
CA LYS A 6 -14.08 47.40 11.93
C LYS A 6 -14.76 47.34 10.57
N PRO A 7 -14.14 46.80 9.52
CA PRO A 7 -14.86 46.52 8.29
C PRO A 7 -15.64 45.22 8.44
N ASP A 8 -16.91 45.36 8.19
CA ASP A 8 -17.91 44.28 8.05
C ASP A 8 -17.68 43.55 6.74
N LEU A 9 -17.43 42.22 6.81
CA LEU A 9 -17.40 41.30 5.67
C LEU A 9 -18.48 40.22 5.85
N GLY A 10 -19.72 40.68 5.79
CA GLY A 10 -20.88 39.80 5.70
C GLY A 10 -21.57 39.92 4.36
N HIS A 11 -21.24 39.01 3.41
CA HIS A 11 -22.19 38.66 2.35
C HIS A 11 -22.07 37.18 2.01
N SER A 12 -22.87 36.38 2.70
CA SER A 12 -23.26 35.06 2.26
C SER A 12 -24.28 35.21 1.12
N LEU A 13 -23.90 34.85 -0.09
CA LEU A 13 -24.85 34.69 -1.19
C LEU A 13 -25.58 33.33 -1.04
N GLY A 14 -26.54 33.29 -0.15
CA GLY A 14 -27.53 32.22 -0.08
C GLY A 14 -28.61 32.49 -1.12
N ILE A 15 -28.64 31.75 -2.21
CA ILE A 15 -29.75 31.71 -3.16
C ILE A 15 -30.87 30.85 -2.54
N PRO A 16 -32.03 31.41 -2.20
CA PRO A 16 -33.10 30.63 -1.59
C PRO A 16 -33.73 29.70 -2.64
N ARG A 17 -33.81 28.41 -2.30
CA ARG A 17 -34.42 27.32 -3.10
C ARG A 17 -35.86 27.55 -3.60
N ARG A 18 -36.50 28.64 -3.18
CA ARG A 18 -37.88 28.99 -3.60
C ARG A 18 -37.99 29.87 -4.83
N THR A 19 -36.88 30.40 -5.37
CA THR A 19 -36.91 31.32 -6.53
C THR A 19 -36.82 30.61 -7.88
N LEU A 20 -36.42 29.34 -7.89
CA LEU A 20 -36.33 28.54 -9.12
C LEU A 20 -37.66 27.91 -9.55
N LEU A 21 -38.71 28.00 -8.74
CA LEU A 21 -40.05 27.44 -9.06
C LEU A 21 -41.09 28.49 -9.46
N LYS A 22 -40.76 29.79 -9.50
CA LYS A 22 -41.67 30.85 -9.89
C LYS A 22 -41.38 31.54 -11.24
N GLY A 23 -40.36 31.11 -11.94
CA GLY A 23 -39.98 31.67 -13.26
C GLY A 23 -40.58 30.94 -14.49
N ALA A 24 -41.34 29.89 -14.31
CA ALA A 24 -41.90 29.07 -15.40
C ALA A 24 -43.41 29.22 -15.63
N ALA A 25 -44.05 30.23 -15.09
CA ALA A 25 -45.51 30.37 -15.14
C ALA A 25 -45.99 31.65 -15.81
N SER A 26 -45.31 32.20 -16.81
CA SER A 26 -45.86 33.28 -17.64
C SER A 26 -45.17 33.38 -19.00
N ALA A 27 -45.26 32.34 -19.81
CA ALA A 27 -45.20 32.44 -21.27
C ALA A 27 -46.08 31.34 -21.83
N GLY A 28 -47.29 31.72 -22.27
CA GLY A 28 -48.25 30.82 -22.90
C GLY A 28 -47.69 30.26 -24.19
N LEU A 29 -47.35 28.99 -24.16
CA LEU A 29 -47.27 28.10 -25.31
C LEU A 29 -47.90 26.78 -24.88
N SER A 30 -49.24 26.75 -24.98
CA SER A 30 -50.03 25.56 -24.99
C SER A 30 -49.77 24.80 -26.30
N GLY A 31 -48.88 23.82 -26.24
CA GLY A 31 -48.57 22.96 -27.37
C GLY A 31 -47.53 21.92 -27.03
N VAL A 32 -48.02 20.73 -26.63
CA VAL A 32 -47.32 19.44 -26.79
C VAL A 32 -45.87 19.34 -26.23
N ILE A 33 -45.68 19.53 -24.93
CA ILE A 33 -44.54 19.01 -24.20
C ILE A 33 -45.07 18.27 -22.97
N GLY A 34 -45.65 17.15 -23.13
CA GLY A 34 -46.18 16.44 -21.97
C GLY A 34 -45.80 14.98 -21.92
N ALA A 35 -46.04 14.24 -22.95
CA ALA A 35 -45.98 12.78 -22.88
C ALA A 35 -44.56 12.14 -22.98
N PRO A 36 -43.65 12.60 -23.85
CA PRO A 36 -42.34 11.91 -23.94
C PRO A 36 -41.36 12.20 -22.79
N PHE A 37 -41.46 13.38 -22.15
CA PHE A 37 -40.53 13.77 -21.09
C PHE A 37 -40.92 13.17 -19.74
N ILE A 38 -42.25 13.08 -19.46
CA ILE A 38 -42.74 12.42 -18.25
C ILE A 38 -42.57 10.90 -18.35
N ASN A 39 -42.71 10.32 -19.55
CA ASN A 39 -42.42 8.91 -19.78
C ASN A 39 -40.93 8.59 -19.78
N ARG A 40 -40.04 9.52 -20.13
CA ARG A 40 -38.59 9.34 -19.93
C ARG A 40 -38.17 9.41 -18.47
N LEU A 41 -38.83 10.17 -17.63
CA LEU A 41 -38.63 10.20 -16.18
C LEU A 41 -39.25 8.95 -15.48
N LYS A 42 -40.22 8.31 -16.09
CA LYS A 42 -40.81 7.04 -15.63
C LYS A 42 -40.04 5.80 -16.09
N ALA A 43 -39.11 5.91 -17.04
CA ALA A 43 -38.33 4.82 -17.58
C ALA A 43 -36.87 4.79 -17.05
N MET A 44 -36.55 5.43 -15.95
CA MET A 44 -35.42 4.97 -15.11
C MET A 44 -35.98 3.75 -14.38
N GLU A 45 -35.61 2.56 -14.86
CA GLU A 45 -35.89 1.33 -14.14
C GLU A 45 -35.42 1.50 -12.69
N ALA A 46 -36.33 1.24 -11.75
CA ALA A 46 -36.00 1.29 -10.34
C ALA A 46 -34.81 0.36 -10.10
N HIS A 47 -33.81 0.82 -9.32
CA HIS A 47 -32.65 -0.01 -9.01
C HIS A 47 -33.13 -1.38 -8.47
N PRO A 48 -32.56 -2.51 -8.90
CA PRO A 48 -33.05 -3.86 -8.54
C PRO A 48 -33.14 -4.12 -7.03
N LEU A 49 -32.40 -3.33 -6.24
CA LEU A 49 -32.37 -3.41 -4.77
C LEU A 49 -33.24 -2.37 -4.08
N ALA A 50 -33.94 -1.49 -4.82
CA ALA A 50 -34.76 -0.44 -4.22
C ALA A 50 -35.78 -1.03 -3.20
N GLY A 51 -35.85 -0.40 -2.02
CA GLY A 51 -36.66 -0.84 -0.89
C GLY A 51 -36.15 -2.05 -0.12
N LYS A 52 -34.99 -2.60 -0.48
CA LYS A 52 -34.34 -3.72 0.24
C LYS A 52 -33.34 -3.23 1.28
N LYS A 53 -33.10 -4.06 2.29
CA LYS A 53 -31.96 -3.95 3.21
C LYS A 53 -31.04 -5.13 2.97
N ILE A 54 -29.75 -4.87 2.74
CA ILE A 54 -28.74 -5.89 2.43
C ILE A 54 -27.65 -5.83 3.49
N ASP A 55 -27.35 -6.98 4.10
CA ASP A 55 -26.23 -7.12 5.03
C ASP A 55 -25.01 -7.68 4.28
N MET A 56 -23.91 -6.97 4.34
CA MET A 56 -22.62 -7.30 3.75
C MET A 56 -21.60 -7.59 4.83
N ASN A 57 -20.57 -8.35 4.50
CA ASN A 57 -19.46 -8.62 5.41
C ASN A 57 -18.12 -8.44 4.67
N ILE A 58 -17.23 -7.64 5.27
CA ILE A 58 -15.87 -7.44 4.77
C ILE A 58 -14.92 -8.24 5.63
N LEU A 59 -13.98 -8.96 4.99
CA LEU A 59 -12.84 -9.56 5.67
C LEU A 59 -11.62 -8.66 5.47
N GLY A 60 -10.93 -8.31 6.56
CA GLY A 60 -9.76 -7.42 6.52
C GLY A 60 -8.70 -7.71 7.57
N ILE A 61 -7.69 -6.86 7.63
CA ILE A 61 -6.50 -7.02 8.46
C ILE A 61 -6.75 -6.46 9.85
N ALA A 62 -6.55 -7.30 10.86
CA ALA A 62 -6.68 -6.90 12.27
C ALA A 62 -5.65 -5.82 12.65
N GLY A 63 -6.14 -4.76 13.30
CA GLY A 63 -5.28 -3.67 13.76
C GLY A 63 -4.70 -2.78 12.67
N TRP A 64 -5.08 -2.97 11.40
CA TRP A 64 -4.60 -2.19 10.27
C TRP A 64 -5.59 -1.07 9.94
N LEU A 65 -5.16 0.18 10.14
CA LEU A 65 -6.06 1.33 9.95
C LEU A 65 -6.72 1.37 8.57
N PRO A 66 -5.99 1.27 7.45
CA PRO A 66 -6.59 1.33 6.13
C PRO A 66 -7.70 0.29 5.92
N SER A 67 -7.50 -0.95 6.39
CA SER A 67 -8.54 -1.98 6.39
C SER A 67 -9.81 -1.54 7.11
N SER A 68 -9.66 -0.99 8.32
CA SER A 68 -10.79 -0.58 9.14
C SER A 68 -11.52 0.64 8.55
N LEU A 69 -10.86 1.49 7.76
CA LEU A 69 -11.47 2.67 7.16
C LEU A 69 -12.57 2.31 6.16
N GLY A 70 -12.43 1.20 5.41
CA GLY A 70 -13.46 0.72 4.51
C GLY A 70 -14.80 0.53 5.21
N VAL A 71 -14.77 -0.04 6.42
CA VAL A 71 -15.98 -0.23 7.23
C VAL A 71 -16.37 1.05 7.96
N LYS A 72 -15.42 1.80 8.54
CA LYS A 72 -15.72 3.07 9.21
C LYS A 72 -16.35 4.11 8.28
N MET A 73 -16.10 4.01 6.98
CA MET A 73 -16.71 4.88 5.96
C MET A 73 -18.03 4.30 5.40
N SER A 74 -18.39 3.08 5.74
CA SER A 74 -19.60 2.44 5.21
C SER A 74 -20.91 3.19 5.49
N PRO A 75 -21.09 3.96 6.58
CA PRO A 75 -22.26 4.82 6.74
C PRO A 75 -22.41 5.87 5.63
N LEU A 76 -21.30 6.38 5.09
CA LEU A 76 -21.31 7.29 3.95
C LEU A 76 -21.79 6.59 2.67
N PHE A 77 -21.41 5.31 2.53
CA PHE A 77 -21.91 4.49 1.42
C PHE A 77 -23.39 4.17 1.55
N ASP A 78 -23.88 3.82 2.75
CA ASP A 78 -25.30 3.60 3.01
C ASP A 78 -26.13 4.84 2.63
N ASP A 79 -25.72 6.02 3.09
CA ASP A 79 -26.37 7.29 2.71
C ASP A 79 -26.35 7.52 1.19
N TYR A 80 -25.22 7.22 0.53
CA TYR A 80 -25.07 7.36 -0.92
C TYR A 80 -26.03 6.45 -1.69
N VAL A 81 -26.11 5.16 -1.36
CA VAL A 81 -26.98 4.22 -2.08
C VAL A 81 -28.45 4.43 -1.76
N LYS A 82 -28.77 4.84 -0.54
CA LYS A 82 -30.13 5.19 -0.13
C LYS A 82 -30.66 6.39 -0.92
N GLN A 83 -29.87 7.45 -1.06
CA GLN A 83 -30.26 8.64 -1.82
C GLN A 83 -30.31 8.38 -3.32
N ARG A 84 -29.40 7.57 -3.85
CA ARG A 84 -29.22 7.37 -5.29
C ARG A 84 -30.06 6.22 -5.84
N TYR A 85 -30.17 5.13 -5.08
CA TYR A 85 -30.71 3.87 -5.53
C TYR A 85 -31.91 3.37 -4.70
N GLY A 86 -32.15 3.95 -3.52
CA GLY A 86 -33.30 3.68 -2.69
C GLY A 86 -33.23 2.36 -1.91
N TYR A 87 -32.04 1.83 -1.62
CA TYR A 87 -31.86 0.67 -0.74
C TYR A 87 -30.95 1.01 0.44
N ASP A 88 -31.03 0.20 1.52
CA ASP A 88 -30.18 0.31 2.69
C ASP A 88 -29.15 -0.82 2.72
N VAL A 89 -27.93 -0.54 3.24
CA VAL A 89 -26.88 -1.54 3.41
C VAL A 89 -26.21 -1.41 4.77
N SER A 90 -25.86 -2.55 5.38
CA SER A 90 -25.03 -2.60 6.57
C SER A 90 -23.81 -3.48 6.33
N PHE A 91 -22.65 -3.11 6.96
CA PHE A 91 -21.43 -3.88 6.85
C PHE A 91 -20.98 -4.42 8.19
N GLY A 92 -20.80 -5.75 8.27
CA GLY A 92 -19.99 -6.40 9.27
C GLY A 92 -18.50 -6.36 8.87
N PHE A 93 -17.63 -6.45 9.86
CA PHE A 93 -16.18 -6.51 9.66
C PHE A 93 -15.60 -7.69 10.41
N ALA A 94 -15.09 -8.66 9.67
CA ALA A 94 -14.30 -9.76 10.19
C ALA A 94 -12.81 -9.45 9.99
N GLU A 95 -12.02 -9.72 11.02
CA GLU A 95 -10.59 -9.43 10.99
C GLU A 95 -9.77 -10.69 11.23
N ALA A 96 -8.56 -10.70 10.68
CA ALA A 96 -7.52 -11.66 10.99
C ALA A 96 -6.16 -10.97 11.03
N PRO A 97 -5.19 -11.45 11.82
CA PRO A 97 -3.80 -11.03 11.70
C PRO A 97 -3.32 -11.21 10.26
N PHE A 98 -2.38 -10.37 9.83
CA PHE A 98 -1.87 -10.40 8.44
C PHE A 98 -1.35 -11.79 8.05
N SER A 99 -0.67 -12.46 8.98
CA SER A 99 -0.16 -13.84 8.80
C SER A 99 -1.24 -14.90 8.52
N ASP A 100 -2.47 -14.66 8.99
CA ASP A 100 -3.56 -15.67 8.97
C ASP A 100 -4.66 -15.31 7.95
N LEU A 101 -4.65 -14.06 7.47
CA LEU A 101 -5.72 -13.51 6.63
C LEU A 101 -5.91 -14.31 5.33
N PHE A 102 -4.81 -14.64 4.65
CA PHE A 102 -4.86 -15.45 3.43
C PHE A 102 -5.53 -16.80 3.67
N GLN A 103 -5.10 -17.51 4.70
CA GLN A 103 -5.64 -18.84 5.01
C GLN A 103 -7.13 -18.77 5.36
N LYS A 104 -7.55 -17.75 6.10
CA LYS A 104 -8.95 -17.51 6.44
C LYS A 104 -9.80 -17.24 5.20
N ALA A 105 -9.33 -16.37 4.31
CA ALA A 105 -9.98 -16.06 3.04
C ALA A 105 -10.07 -17.32 2.14
N ALA A 106 -8.94 -18.00 1.93
CA ALA A 106 -8.87 -19.19 1.08
C ALA A 106 -9.77 -20.32 1.58
N THR A 107 -9.81 -20.59 2.88
CA THR A 107 -10.68 -21.62 3.48
C THR A 107 -12.16 -21.31 3.24
N SER A 108 -12.58 -20.06 3.45
CA SER A 108 -13.96 -19.64 3.20
C SER A 108 -14.33 -19.77 1.71
N LEU A 109 -13.47 -19.27 0.82
CA LEU A 109 -13.71 -19.27 -0.62
C LEU A 109 -13.67 -20.68 -1.22
N ALA A 110 -12.79 -21.57 -0.75
CA ALA A 110 -12.71 -22.96 -1.22
C ALA A 110 -14.00 -23.75 -0.94
N THR A 111 -14.72 -23.42 0.14
CA THR A 111 -16.03 -24.00 0.46
C THR A 111 -17.20 -23.26 -0.22
N LYS A 112 -16.91 -22.29 -1.10
CA LYS A 112 -17.89 -21.42 -1.76
C LYS A 112 -18.80 -20.67 -0.78
N SER A 113 -18.25 -20.35 0.40
CA SER A 113 -18.98 -19.58 1.43
C SER A 113 -19.25 -18.15 0.97
N GLN A 114 -20.41 -17.62 1.36
CA GLN A 114 -20.78 -16.21 1.20
C GLN A 114 -20.58 -15.42 2.49
N GLU A 115 -19.82 -15.95 3.45
CA GLU A 115 -19.56 -15.31 4.74
C GLU A 115 -18.88 -13.95 4.56
N TYR A 116 -17.91 -13.87 3.65
CA TYR A 116 -17.21 -12.63 3.30
C TYR A 116 -17.55 -12.25 1.86
N ASN A 117 -18.17 -11.08 1.68
CA ASN A 117 -18.65 -10.64 0.37
C ASN A 117 -17.60 -9.82 -0.39
N ILE A 118 -16.82 -9.04 0.35
CA ILE A 118 -15.68 -8.27 -0.11
C ILE A 118 -14.50 -8.63 0.79
N ILE A 119 -13.35 -8.83 0.21
CA ILE A 119 -12.14 -9.21 0.93
C ILE A 119 -11.05 -8.19 0.63
N ILE A 120 -10.37 -7.72 1.66
CA ILE A 120 -9.12 -6.99 1.52
C ILE A 120 -8.05 -8.05 1.32
N SER A 121 -7.55 -8.14 0.08
CA SER A 121 -6.48 -9.05 -0.31
C SER A 121 -5.13 -8.38 -0.12
N ASP A 122 -4.07 -9.16 -0.17
CA ASP A 122 -2.75 -8.63 -0.53
C ASP A 122 -2.56 -8.73 -2.05
N SER A 123 -1.76 -7.84 -2.63
CA SER A 123 -1.41 -7.90 -4.05
C SER A 123 -0.84 -9.27 -4.43
N GLN A 124 0.02 -9.81 -3.60
CA GLN A 124 0.72 -11.08 -3.77
C GLN A 124 -0.23 -12.29 -3.84
N TRP A 125 -1.47 -12.18 -3.33
CA TRP A 125 -2.44 -13.28 -3.28
C TRP A 125 -3.38 -13.32 -4.49
N LEU A 126 -3.35 -12.31 -5.38
CA LEU A 126 -4.26 -12.23 -6.51
C LEU A 126 -4.26 -13.52 -7.34
N GLY A 127 -3.08 -14.05 -7.65
CA GLY A 127 -2.97 -15.30 -8.43
C GLY A 127 -3.57 -16.50 -7.71
N ALA A 128 -3.33 -16.63 -6.40
CA ALA A 128 -3.85 -17.73 -5.61
C ALA A 128 -5.39 -17.69 -5.47
N LEU A 129 -5.98 -16.50 -5.48
CA LEU A 129 -7.44 -16.33 -5.39
C LEU A 129 -8.14 -16.35 -6.75
N ALA A 130 -7.50 -15.82 -7.80
CA ALA A 130 -8.06 -15.73 -9.14
C ALA A 130 -8.01 -17.06 -9.92
N LYS A 131 -6.88 -17.78 -9.86
CA LYS A 131 -6.68 -19.04 -10.63
C LYS A 131 -7.76 -20.09 -10.38
N PRO A 132 -8.20 -20.34 -9.13
CA PRO A 132 -9.30 -21.28 -8.86
C PRO A 132 -10.71 -20.70 -9.11
N GLY A 133 -10.83 -19.44 -9.53
CA GLY A 133 -12.12 -18.77 -9.75
C GLY A 133 -12.85 -18.39 -8.46
N TRP A 134 -12.12 -18.14 -7.39
CA TRP A 134 -12.70 -17.78 -6.08
C TRP A 134 -13.12 -16.31 -5.96
N ILE A 135 -12.49 -15.46 -6.76
CA ILE A 135 -12.82 -14.04 -6.83
C ILE A 135 -13.34 -13.67 -8.22
N LEU A 136 -14.07 -12.57 -8.27
CA LEU A 136 -14.74 -12.11 -9.48
C LEU A 136 -13.75 -11.44 -10.44
N LYS A 137 -13.78 -11.84 -11.72
CA LYS A 137 -13.11 -11.10 -12.79
C LYS A 137 -13.88 -9.81 -13.10
N LEU A 138 -13.19 -8.67 -13.08
CA LEU A 138 -13.83 -7.35 -13.06
C LEU A 138 -13.88 -6.66 -14.43
N ASN A 139 -13.27 -7.20 -15.48
CA ASN A 139 -13.19 -6.56 -16.80
C ASN A 139 -14.55 -6.11 -17.34
N ASP A 140 -15.56 -6.98 -17.29
CA ASP A 140 -16.91 -6.65 -17.78
C ASP A 140 -17.56 -5.53 -16.97
N ILE A 141 -17.32 -5.51 -15.66
CA ILE A 141 -17.87 -4.49 -14.76
C ILE A 141 -17.23 -3.14 -15.07
N ILE A 142 -15.91 -3.09 -15.23
CA ILE A 142 -15.17 -1.87 -15.57
C ILE A 142 -15.62 -1.35 -16.94
N THR A 143 -15.74 -2.23 -17.94
CA THR A 143 -16.14 -1.84 -19.29
C THR A 143 -17.58 -1.28 -19.33
N LYS A 144 -18.48 -1.86 -18.55
CA LYS A 144 -19.91 -1.42 -18.49
C LYS A 144 -20.08 -0.20 -17.59
N ASN A 145 -19.13 0.09 -16.75
CA ASN A 145 -19.24 1.10 -15.71
C ASN A 145 -18.38 2.34 -16.04
N LYS A 146 -19.07 3.38 -16.50
CA LYS A 146 -18.42 4.66 -16.83
C LYS A 146 -17.83 5.40 -15.62
N GLY A 147 -18.11 4.95 -14.41
CA GLY A 147 -17.64 5.55 -13.16
C GLY A 147 -16.23 5.10 -12.75
N LEU A 148 -15.72 4.01 -13.31
CA LEU A 148 -14.39 3.48 -12.98
C LEU A 148 -13.54 3.36 -14.26
N GLN A 149 -12.44 4.07 -14.32
CA GLN A 149 -11.57 4.12 -15.50
C GLN A 149 -10.13 3.79 -15.10
N LEU A 150 -9.50 2.83 -15.78
CA LEU A 150 -8.13 2.40 -15.47
C LEU A 150 -7.10 3.52 -15.66
N GLU A 151 -7.33 4.46 -16.56
CA GLU A 151 -6.46 5.63 -16.79
C GLU A 151 -6.34 6.57 -15.59
N TRP A 152 -7.21 6.43 -14.59
CA TRP A 152 -7.07 7.16 -13.32
C TRP A 152 -5.87 6.70 -12.50
N TYR A 153 -5.32 5.54 -12.80
CA TYR A 153 -4.23 4.92 -12.05
C TYR A 153 -2.93 4.92 -12.86
N SER A 154 -1.80 4.86 -12.18
CA SER A 154 -0.51 4.60 -12.81
C SER A 154 -0.43 3.15 -13.28
N GLN A 155 0.45 2.87 -14.24
CA GLN A 155 0.66 1.50 -14.69
C GLN A 155 1.14 0.60 -13.54
N THR A 156 1.99 1.11 -12.66
CA THR A 156 2.46 0.40 -11.47
C THR A 156 1.29 -0.03 -10.58
N VAL A 157 0.35 0.89 -10.28
CA VAL A 157 -0.85 0.58 -9.47
C VAL A 157 -1.72 -0.49 -10.15
N ILE A 158 -1.92 -0.39 -11.46
CA ILE A 158 -2.70 -1.35 -12.23
C ILE A 158 -2.04 -2.74 -12.19
N ASP A 159 -0.74 -2.81 -12.42
CA ASP A 159 -0.02 -4.07 -12.46
C ASP A 159 0.09 -4.72 -11.07
N THR A 160 0.23 -3.90 -10.00
CA THR A 160 0.35 -4.40 -8.63
C THR A 160 -0.97 -4.89 -8.05
N TYR A 161 -2.05 -4.09 -8.16
CA TYR A 161 -3.28 -4.38 -7.40
C TYR A 161 -4.41 -4.97 -8.22
N MET A 162 -4.33 -4.93 -9.54
CA MET A 162 -5.49 -5.24 -10.35
C MET A 162 -5.31 -6.49 -11.22
N ARG A 163 -4.12 -6.73 -11.77
CA ARG A 163 -3.89 -7.69 -12.85
C ARG A 163 -3.39 -9.04 -12.37
N TYR A 164 -3.92 -10.08 -12.99
CA TYR A 164 -3.39 -11.43 -12.93
C TYR A 164 -3.86 -12.23 -14.18
N PRO A 165 -3.01 -13.06 -14.85
CA PRO A 165 -1.55 -13.16 -14.64
C PRO A 165 -0.79 -11.86 -14.95
N ASP A 166 0.44 -11.76 -14.45
CA ASP A 166 1.30 -10.61 -14.71
C ASP A 166 1.42 -10.34 -16.21
N GLY A 167 1.28 -9.07 -16.60
CA GLY A 167 1.28 -8.64 -18.00
C GLY A 167 -0.02 -8.91 -18.78
N SER A 168 -1.02 -9.58 -18.19
CA SER A 168 -2.33 -9.76 -18.83
C SER A 168 -3.19 -8.50 -18.77
N GLN A 169 -4.36 -8.53 -19.44
CA GLN A 169 -5.37 -7.47 -19.32
C GLN A 169 -6.50 -7.85 -18.37
N ASP A 170 -6.38 -8.99 -17.69
CA ASP A 170 -7.40 -9.49 -16.78
C ASP A 170 -7.33 -8.80 -15.43
N ILE A 171 -8.44 -8.20 -15.01
CA ILE A 171 -8.57 -7.42 -13.78
C ILE A 171 -9.34 -8.25 -12.74
N TRP A 172 -8.75 -8.41 -11.56
CA TRP A 172 -9.29 -9.22 -10.47
C TRP A 172 -9.43 -8.47 -9.16
N GLY A 173 -8.67 -7.41 -8.98
CA GLY A 173 -8.70 -6.55 -7.81
C GLY A 173 -8.81 -5.09 -8.19
N LEU A 174 -9.15 -4.25 -7.21
CA LEU A 174 -9.16 -2.79 -7.34
C LEU A 174 -8.48 -2.19 -6.10
N PRO A 175 -7.66 -1.14 -6.23
CA PRO A 175 -6.87 -0.63 -5.11
C PRO A 175 -7.76 -0.19 -3.94
N GLN A 176 -7.64 -0.83 -2.80
CA GLN A 176 -8.24 -0.38 -1.54
C GLN A 176 -7.37 0.71 -0.94
N GLU A 177 -6.08 0.45 -0.87
CA GLU A 177 -5.05 1.40 -0.51
C GLU A 177 -3.79 1.15 -1.32
N GLY A 178 -2.99 2.21 -1.52
CA GLY A 178 -1.60 2.09 -1.89
C GLY A 178 -0.71 2.19 -0.66
N ASP A 179 0.40 1.49 -0.68
CA ASP A 179 1.39 1.67 0.34
C ASP A 179 2.80 1.60 -0.21
N THR A 180 3.69 2.36 0.40
CA THR A 180 5.09 2.44 0.01
C THR A 180 5.96 2.58 1.24
N LYS A 181 7.19 2.11 1.14
CA LYS A 181 8.18 2.40 2.18
C LYS A 181 8.53 3.89 2.15
N SER A 182 8.50 4.50 3.32
CA SER A 182 8.94 5.87 3.58
C SER A 182 9.93 5.89 4.73
N LEU A 183 10.85 6.83 4.72
CA LEU A 183 11.78 7.02 5.82
C LEU A 183 11.24 8.09 6.77
N TYR A 184 10.92 7.69 7.99
CA TYR A 184 10.59 8.59 9.09
C TYR A 184 11.88 9.06 9.75
N VAL A 185 12.03 10.35 9.93
CA VAL A 185 13.27 10.99 10.42
C VAL A 185 12.96 11.88 11.60
N ARG A 186 13.76 11.80 12.63
CA ARG A 186 13.74 12.70 13.79
C ARG A 186 14.23 14.07 13.38
N LYS A 187 13.29 14.91 12.94
CA LYS A 187 13.52 16.29 12.50
C LYS A 187 14.26 17.10 13.55
N ASP A 188 13.87 16.94 14.81
CA ASP A 188 14.50 17.60 15.95
C ASP A 188 15.97 17.23 16.14
N LEU A 189 16.41 16.05 15.72
CA LEU A 189 17.82 15.67 15.76
C LEU A 189 18.60 16.20 14.55
N VAL A 190 18.02 16.02 13.34
CA VAL A 190 18.77 16.40 12.12
C VAL A 190 18.80 17.90 11.85
N GLU A 191 17.90 18.67 12.44
CA GLU A 191 17.90 20.15 12.37
C GLU A 191 18.65 20.82 13.53
N ASP A 192 19.09 20.06 14.56
CA ASP A 192 19.86 20.64 15.68
C ASP A 192 21.21 21.19 15.19
N PRO A 193 21.51 22.51 15.41
CA PRO A 193 22.76 23.11 14.96
C PRO A 193 24.02 22.44 15.51
N LYS A 194 23.95 21.85 16.71
CA LYS A 194 25.08 21.13 17.31
C LYS A 194 25.32 19.80 16.60
N GLU A 195 24.26 19.07 16.28
CA GLU A 195 24.35 17.81 15.52
C GLU A 195 24.82 18.09 14.08
N GLN A 196 24.32 19.18 13.44
CA GLN A 196 24.80 19.62 12.13
C GLN A 196 26.31 19.91 12.12
N ALA A 197 26.79 20.69 13.10
CA ALA A 197 28.21 21.03 13.20
C ALA A 197 29.09 19.78 13.50
N ALA A 198 28.63 18.91 14.39
CA ALA A 198 29.35 17.68 14.74
C ALA A 198 29.42 16.70 13.57
N PHE A 199 28.32 16.53 12.82
CA PHE A 199 28.28 15.68 11.62
C PHE A 199 29.22 16.21 10.53
N GLN A 200 29.14 17.52 10.25
CA GLN A 200 30.03 18.19 9.30
C GLN A 200 31.51 18.03 9.68
N ALA A 201 31.84 18.16 10.96
CA ALA A 201 33.22 17.97 11.43
C ALA A 201 33.72 16.52 11.27
N LYS A 202 32.80 15.53 11.47
CA LYS A 202 33.16 14.11 11.39
C LYS A 202 33.27 13.62 9.95
N TYR A 203 32.36 14.01 9.07
CA TYR A 203 32.24 13.41 7.73
C TYR A 203 32.55 14.36 6.58
N ASN A 204 32.88 15.63 6.87
CA ASN A 204 33.01 16.69 5.85
C ASN A 204 31.83 16.80 4.90
N MET A 205 30.61 16.61 5.45
CA MET A 205 29.35 16.53 4.73
C MET A 205 28.25 17.18 5.60
N LYS A 206 27.31 17.88 4.96
CA LYS A 206 26.11 18.39 5.65
C LYS A 206 25.23 17.20 6.11
N LEU A 207 24.74 17.23 7.35
CA LEU A 207 23.72 16.27 7.79
C LEU A 207 22.42 16.52 7.03
N PRO A 208 21.86 15.53 6.32
CA PRO A 208 20.59 15.68 5.60
C PRO A 208 19.46 16.09 6.54
N SER A 209 18.75 17.17 6.20
CA SER A 209 17.70 17.75 7.07
C SER A 209 16.50 18.28 6.31
N THR A 210 16.45 18.15 4.99
CA THR A 210 15.32 18.57 4.16
C THR A 210 14.85 17.39 3.30
N PHE A 211 13.63 17.47 2.79
CA PHE A 211 13.10 16.46 1.87
C PHE A 211 14.03 16.29 0.65
N GLU A 212 14.53 17.39 0.11
CA GLU A 212 15.42 17.44 -1.06
C GLU A 212 16.80 16.82 -0.77
N ASP A 213 17.32 16.97 0.46
CA ASP A 213 18.54 16.27 0.87
C ASP A 213 18.34 14.75 0.78
N TYR A 214 17.17 14.23 1.23
CA TYR A 214 16.84 12.81 1.19
C TYR A 214 16.47 12.31 -0.21
N GLU A 215 15.93 13.16 -1.09
CA GLU A 215 15.75 12.78 -2.51
C GLU A 215 17.07 12.39 -3.16
N ASN A 216 18.17 12.98 -2.74
CA ASN A 216 19.50 12.74 -3.29
C ASN A 216 20.37 11.80 -2.46
N LEU A 217 19.90 11.39 -1.27
CA LEU A 217 20.66 10.56 -0.34
C LEU A 217 20.87 9.15 -0.91
N ASN A 218 22.12 8.71 -0.96
CA ASN A 218 22.49 7.34 -1.28
C ASN A 218 22.76 6.52 -0.01
N ALA A 219 22.88 5.20 -0.16
CA ALA A 219 23.06 4.26 0.95
C ALA A 219 24.35 4.50 1.73
N THR A 220 25.44 4.92 1.06
CA THR A 220 26.73 5.20 1.72
C THR A 220 26.62 6.41 2.64
N ASP A 221 25.95 7.47 2.19
CA ASP A 221 25.76 8.66 3.00
C ASP A 221 24.70 8.45 4.08
N TYR A 222 23.68 7.64 3.80
CA TYR A 222 22.71 7.21 4.81
C TYR A 222 23.38 6.36 5.92
N GLU A 223 24.33 5.49 5.58
CA GLU A 223 25.09 4.73 6.57
C GLU A 223 25.86 5.65 7.53
N LYS A 224 26.41 6.77 7.04
CA LYS A 224 27.04 7.79 7.90
C LYS A 224 26.02 8.42 8.87
N VAL A 225 24.79 8.66 8.42
CA VAL A 225 23.71 9.16 9.30
C VAL A 225 23.39 8.14 10.38
N MET A 226 23.22 6.87 10.01
CA MET A 226 22.95 5.80 10.97
C MET A 226 24.10 5.64 11.98
N GLU A 227 25.36 5.62 11.51
CA GLU A 227 26.54 5.54 12.38
C GLU A 227 26.59 6.71 13.36
N PHE A 228 26.35 7.93 12.86
CA PHE A 228 26.44 9.15 13.66
C PHE A 228 25.45 9.17 14.83
N PHE A 229 24.23 8.69 14.61
CA PHE A 229 23.19 8.65 15.63
C PHE A 229 23.19 7.36 16.46
N THR A 230 24.07 6.40 16.17
CA THR A 230 24.20 5.21 17.01
C THR A 230 25.01 5.53 18.25
N ARG A 231 24.31 5.73 19.36
CA ARG A 231 24.84 6.16 20.68
C ARG A 231 24.21 5.29 21.77
N PRO A 232 24.62 4.02 21.91
CA PRO A 232 23.99 3.06 22.83
C PRO A 232 24.00 3.53 24.28
N ASP A 233 25.05 4.27 24.69
CA ASP A 233 25.16 4.89 26.00
C ASP A 233 24.06 5.92 26.31
N LYS A 234 23.44 6.48 25.27
CA LYS A 234 22.32 7.41 25.37
C LYS A 234 20.97 6.75 25.04
N GLY A 235 20.94 5.45 24.78
CA GLY A 235 19.72 4.73 24.36
C GLY A 235 19.23 5.14 22.97
N LEU A 236 20.09 5.73 22.13
CA LEU A 236 19.76 6.15 20.77
C LEU A 236 20.50 5.29 19.74
N TRP A 237 19.77 4.88 18.70
CA TRP A 237 20.26 4.11 17.58
C TRP A 237 20.02 4.84 16.26
N GLY A 238 20.85 4.54 15.26
CA GLY A 238 20.77 5.25 13.96
C GLY A 238 19.51 4.96 13.17
N ALA A 239 19.03 3.72 13.23
CA ALA A 239 17.85 3.31 12.46
C ALA A 239 17.04 2.17 13.11
N ALA A 240 15.82 1.97 12.59
CA ALA A 240 15.07 0.72 12.69
C ALA A 240 14.59 0.32 11.29
N TRP A 241 14.80 -0.95 10.95
CA TRP A 241 14.33 -1.60 9.72
C TRP A 241 13.78 -2.99 10.07
N GLN A 242 12.87 -3.52 9.23
CA GLN A 242 12.21 -4.81 9.47
C GLN A 242 13.12 -5.99 9.14
N TYR A 243 13.37 -6.86 10.12
CA TYR A 243 14.18 -8.08 9.96
C TYR A 243 13.42 -9.34 10.42
N SER A 244 12.20 -9.19 10.91
CA SER A 244 11.44 -10.31 11.45
C SER A 244 11.13 -11.37 10.40
N ARG A 245 11.15 -12.64 10.83
CA ARG A 245 10.72 -13.79 10.03
C ARG A 245 9.22 -13.76 9.69
N VAL A 246 8.41 -13.03 10.46
CA VAL A 246 6.96 -13.03 10.29
C VAL A 246 6.59 -12.44 8.94
N TYR A 247 5.75 -13.16 8.19
CA TYR A 247 5.27 -12.79 6.86
C TYR A 247 6.45 -12.39 5.94
N ASP A 248 6.38 -11.24 5.27
CA ASP A 248 7.42 -10.72 4.37
C ASP A 248 8.25 -9.56 4.97
N PHE A 249 8.22 -9.39 6.29
CA PHE A 249 8.85 -8.22 6.93
C PHE A 249 10.35 -8.11 6.66
N CYS A 250 11.08 -9.23 6.67
CA CYS A 250 12.49 -9.22 6.25
C CYS A 250 12.65 -9.09 4.73
N THR A 251 11.71 -9.67 3.98
CA THR A 251 11.78 -9.76 2.51
C THR A 251 11.61 -8.39 1.85
N CYS A 252 10.63 -7.59 2.27
CA CYS A 252 10.33 -6.29 1.68
C CYS A 252 11.52 -5.33 1.65
N PRO A 253 12.23 -5.03 2.76
CA PRO A 253 13.38 -4.15 2.72
C PRO A 253 14.58 -4.77 2.01
N LEU A 254 14.80 -6.09 2.13
CA LEU A 254 15.90 -6.76 1.44
C LEU A 254 15.74 -6.73 -0.07
N PHE A 255 14.54 -7.04 -0.60
CA PHE A 255 14.27 -6.95 -2.03
C PHE A 255 14.34 -5.51 -2.54
N SER A 256 13.95 -4.53 -1.73
CA SER A 256 14.13 -3.11 -2.05
C SER A 256 15.61 -2.77 -2.29
N ILE A 257 16.51 -3.28 -1.47
CA ILE A 257 17.96 -3.10 -1.64
C ILE A 257 18.44 -3.83 -2.90
N MET A 258 17.99 -5.08 -3.14
CA MET A 258 18.36 -5.86 -4.32
C MET A 258 17.94 -5.14 -5.62
N TRP A 259 16.68 -4.74 -5.76
CA TRP A 259 16.16 -4.02 -6.93
C TRP A 259 16.85 -2.68 -7.15
N SER A 260 16.99 -1.89 -6.08
CA SER A 260 17.67 -0.60 -6.14
C SER A 260 19.15 -0.75 -6.53
N SER A 261 19.80 -1.84 -6.17
CA SER A 261 21.17 -2.17 -6.57
C SER A 261 21.30 -2.68 -8.01
N GLY A 262 20.16 -2.93 -8.70
CA GLY A 262 20.12 -3.45 -10.05
C GLY A 262 19.95 -4.97 -10.15
N GLY A 263 19.74 -5.65 -9.03
CA GLY A 263 19.38 -7.06 -8.97
C GLY A 263 17.92 -7.31 -9.34
N GLN A 264 17.57 -8.57 -9.53
CA GLN A 264 16.21 -9.03 -9.77
C GLN A 264 15.94 -10.27 -8.91
N ILE A 265 14.68 -10.58 -8.66
CA ILE A 265 14.30 -11.75 -7.86
C ILE A 265 13.90 -12.95 -8.74
N TRP A 266 13.46 -12.70 -9.97
CA TRP A 266 13.17 -13.69 -10.98
C TRP A 266 13.17 -13.07 -12.39
N ASP A 267 13.15 -13.91 -13.41
CA ASP A 267 12.84 -13.51 -14.78
C ASP A 267 11.35 -13.78 -15.06
N ALA A 268 10.55 -12.73 -15.11
CA ALA A 268 9.09 -12.84 -15.31
C ALA A 268 8.67 -13.49 -16.63
N LYS A 269 9.55 -13.52 -17.66
CA LYS A 269 9.25 -14.13 -18.98
C LYS A 269 9.43 -15.64 -18.98
N THR A 270 10.35 -16.14 -18.20
CA THR A 270 10.76 -17.55 -18.19
C THR A 270 10.39 -18.26 -16.90
N GLY A 271 10.02 -17.53 -15.84
CA GLY A 271 9.84 -18.06 -14.49
C GLY A 271 11.16 -18.47 -13.83
N GLN A 272 12.32 -18.09 -14.38
CA GLN A 272 13.61 -18.51 -13.86
C GLN A 272 13.99 -17.70 -12.62
N ILE A 273 14.40 -18.40 -11.56
CA ILE A 273 14.86 -17.84 -10.29
C ILE A 273 16.34 -18.10 -10.09
N GLU A 274 16.82 -19.34 -10.36
CA GLU A 274 18.25 -19.64 -10.28
C GLU A 274 19.07 -18.82 -11.28
N GLY A 275 20.19 -18.24 -10.79
CA GLY A 275 21.02 -17.31 -11.54
C GLY A 275 20.49 -15.86 -11.53
N VAL A 276 19.28 -15.65 -11.05
CA VAL A 276 18.64 -14.33 -10.91
C VAL A 276 18.63 -13.91 -9.43
N LEU A 277 17.87 -14.61 -8.59
CA LEU A 277 17.81 -14.30 -7.15
C LEU A 277 19.17 -14.46 -6.46
N ASN A 278 19.90 -15.50 -6.78
CA ASN A 278 21.22 -15.82 -6.21
C ASN A 278 22.40 -15.20 -6.98
N SER A 279 22.17 -14.03 -7.61
CA SER A 279 23.24 -13.27 -8.28
C SER A 279 24.19 -12.61 -7.28
N ASP A 280 25.42 -12.27 -7.74
CA ASP A 280 26.41 -11.55 -6.91
C ASP A 280 25.91 -10.20 -6.43
N ILE A 281 25.07 -9.52 -7.22
CA ILE A 281 24.45 -8.23 -6.83
C ILE A 281 23.55 -8.45 -5.61
N ASN A 282 22.70 -9.45 -5.64
CA ASN A 282 21.79 -9.77 -4.55
C ASN A 282 22.51 -10.30 -3.32
N THR A 283 23.60 -11.06 -3.51
CA THR A 283 24.46 -11.49 -2.40
C THR A 283 25.01 -10.28 -1.65
N LYS A 284 25.61 -9.32 -2.37
CA LYS A 284 26.13 -8.07 -1.78
C LYS A 284 25.04 -7.22 -1.12
N ALA A 285 23.84 -7.18 -1.71
CA ALA A 285 22.69 -6.48 -1.12
C ALA A 285 22.29 -7.12 0.23
N MET A 286 22.28 -8.43 0.32
CA MET A 286 21.95 -9.16 1.55
C MET A 286 23.04 -9.00 2.61
N GLU A 287 24.32 -8.99 2.23
CA GLU A 287 25.45 -8.70 3.11
C GLU A 287 25.39 -7.28 3.67
N LEU A 288 25.09 -6.29 2.81
CA LEU A 288 24.91 -4.89 3.21
C LEU A 288 23.77 -4.77 4.22
N TYR A 289 22.63 -5.37 3.93
CA TYR A 289 21.45 -5.32 4.81
C TYR A 289 21.76 -5.88 6.21
N LYS A 290 22.40 -7.04 6.28
CA LYS A 290 22.86 -7.62 7.54
C LYS A 290 23.84 -6.70 8.28
N SER A 291 24.75 -6.07 7.54
CA SER A 291 25.77 -5.20 8.15
C SER A 291 25.18 -3.99 8.89
N TRP A 292 23.98 -3.56 8.52
CA TRP A 292 23.30 -2.43 9.14
C TRP A 292 22.66 -2.75 10.49
N LEU A 293 22.54 -4.04 10.88
CA LEU A 293 22.07 -4.42 12.22
C LEU A 293 22.89 -3.77 13.35
N LYS A 294 24.17 -3.46 13.11
CA LYS A 294 25.02 -2.75 14.07
C LYS A 294 24.55 -1.33 14.44
N TYR A 295 23.68 -0.73 13.62
CA TYR A 295 23.13 0.60 13.83
C TYR A 295 21.71 0.57 14.42
N MET A 296 21.19 -0.61 14.73
CA MET A 296 19.81 -0.82 15.19
C MET A 296 19.76 -1.25 16.66
N PRO A 297 18.66 -1.03 17.35
CA PRO A 297 18.52 -1.47 18.73
C PRO A 297 18.73 -2.99 18.88
N PRO A 298 19.18 -3.46 20.04
CA PRO A 298 19.26 -4.89 20.34
C PRO A 298 17.92 -5.57 20.09
N GLY A 299 17.94 -6.77 19.49
CA GLY A 299 16.74 -7.53 19.16
C GLY A 299 16.12 -7.15 17.81
N ALA A 300 16.75 -6.27 17.02
CA ALA A 300 16.24 -5.83 15.71
C ALA A 300 15.95 -6.98 14.72
N THR A 301 16.60 -8.14 14.87
CA THR A 301 16.28 -9.34 14.07
C THR A 301 14.85 -9.85 14.23
N ASN A 302 14.12 -9.38 15.26
CA ASN A 302 12.71 -9.71 15.50
C ASN A 302 11.78 -8.54 15.15
N TYR A 303 12.30 -7.42 14.63
CA TYR A 303 11.44 -6.27 14.34
C TYR A 303 10.59 -6.50 13.09
N GLY A 304 9.28 -6.43 13.31
CA GLY A 304 8.25 -6.23 12.31
C GLY A 304 7.67 -4.82 12.42
N ILE A 305 6.44 -4.63 11.99
CA ILE A 305 5.77 -3.32 11.97
C ILE A 305 5.56 -2.77 13.38
N ALA A 306 5.08 -3.59 14.32
CA ALA A 306 4.74 -3.16 15.67
C ALA A 306 5.99 -2.76 16.48
N GLU A 307 7.03 -3.56 16.44
CA GLU A 307 8.28 -3.31 17.17
C GLU A 307 8.98 -2.04 16.65
N GLU A 308 8.91 -1.78 15.35
CA GLU A 308 9.44 -0.52 14.78
C GLU A 308 8.65 0.70 15.25
N ILE A 309 7.30 0.62 15.28
CA ILE A 309 6.45 1.68 15.83
C ILE A 309 6.81 1.94 17.29
N ASP A 310 7.01 0.88 18.06
CA ASP A 310 7.35 0.98 19.48
C ASP A 310 8.68 1.68 19.73
N VAL A 311 9.77 1.26 19.06
CA VAL A 311 11.09 1.89 19.26
C VAL A 311 11.13 3.32 18.70
N TRP A 312 10.38 3.60 17.66
CA TRP A 312 10.23 4.94 17.08
C TRP A 312 9.50 5.89 18.03
N THR A 313 8.33 5.50 18.51
CA THR A 313 7.50 6.34 19.40
C THR A 313 8.16 6.56 20.76
N GLN A 314 8.99 5.61 21.22
CA GLN A 314 9.84 5.76 22.41
C GLN A 314 11.07 6.66 22.16
N GLY A 315 11.28 7.15 20.93
CA GLY A 315 12.42 8.01 20.58
C GLY A 315 13.77 7.32 20.59
N LYS A 316 13.81 5.99 20.49
CA LYS A 316 15.05 5.18 20.55
C LYS A 316 15.84 5.15 19.24
N VAL A 317 15.27 5.64 18.13
CA VAL A 317 15.93 5.64 16.83
C VAL A 317 15.84 7.00 16.16
N ALA A 318 16.89 7.37 15.43
CA ALA A 318 16.95 8.62 14.68
C ALA A 318 16.17 8.54 13.36
N THR A 319 16.12 7.37 12.73
CA THR A 319 15.38 7.11 11.50
C THR A 319 14.65 5.77 11.59
N CYS A 320 13.54 5.63 10.86
CA CYS A 320 12.79 4.39 10.78
C CYS A 320 12.27 4.19 9.35
N LEU A 321 12.57 3.04 8.72
CA LEU A 321 12.00 2.68 7.42
C LEU A 321 10.67 1.97 7.63
N GLN A 322 9.57 2.66 7.39
CA GLN A 322 8.26 2.10 7.67
C GLN A 322 7.26 2.40 6.54
N TRP A 323 6.14 1.74 6.56
CA TRP A 323 5.05 1.93 5.61
C TRP A 323 4.36 3.29 5.80
N ALA A 324 3.95 3.92 4.71
CA ALA A 324 3.16 5.15 4.75
C ALA A 324 1.79 4.94 5.42
N ALA A 325 1.22 3.74 5.28
CA ALA A 325 -0.08 3.36 5.85
C ALA A 325 -0.14 3.41 7.38
N VAL A 326 0.99 3.30 8.07
CA VAL A 326 1.06 3.42 9.53
C VAL A 326 1.38 4.86 10.00
N GLY A 327 1.30 5.83 9.11
CA GLY A 327 1.65 7.23 9.41
C GLY A 327 1.00 7.79 10.67
N LEU A 328 -0.28 7.47 10.94
CA LEU A 328 -0.97 7.90 12.17
C LEU A 328 -0.42 7.25 13.44
N ALA A 329 0.16 6.06 13.38
CA ALA A 329 0.83 5.42 14.50
C ALA A 329 2.26 5.97 14.70
N MET A 330 2.93 6.35 13.62
CA MET A 330 4.28 6.91 13.66
C MET A 330 4.31 8.38 14.06
N ILE A 331 3.27 9.15 13.73
CA ILE A 331 3.18 10.60 13.94
C ILE A 331 2.02 10.88 14.89
N THR A 332 2.35 11.00 16.16
CA THR A 332 1.42 11.29 17.25
C THR A 332 1.34 12.79 17.54
N PRO A 333 0.33 13.28 18.28
CA PRO A 333 0.28 14.68 18.71
C PRO A 333 1.55 15.15 19.43
N GLU A 334 2.24 14.23 20.14
CA GLU A 334 3.43 14.54 20.96
C GLU A 334 4.70 14.69 20.12
N ASN A 335 4.77 14.04 18.94
CA ASN A 335 5.98 14.04 18.11
C ASN A 335 5.82 14.73 16.74
N LYS A 336 4.61 15.14 16.33
CA LYS A 336 4.31 15.66 14.98
C LYS A 336 5.23 16.77 14.48
N GLU A 337 5.66 17.66 15.38
CA GLU A 337 6.59 18.75 15.05
C GLU A 337 8.06 18.31 14.98
N LYS A 338 8.34 17.09 15.46
CA LYS A 338 9.69 16.50 15.54
C LYS A 338 9.97 15.45 14.47
N VAL A 339 9.02 15.24 13.57
CA VAL A 339 9.08 14.20 12.55
C VAL A 339 9.00 14.83 11.17
N MET A 340 9.81 14.34 10.26
CA MET A 340 9.59 14.48 8.82
C MET A 340 9.54 13.11 8.15
N VAL A 341 8.81 13.00 7.05
CA VAL A 341 8.71 11.79 6.26
C VAL A 341 9.27 12.07 4.87
N VAL A 342 10.21 11.25 4.46
CA VAL A 342 11.05 11.50 3.28
C VAL A 342 11.24 10.21 2.47
N PRO A 343 11.71 10.30 1.21
CA PRO A 343 12.07 9.11 0.45
C PRO A 343 13.25 8.38 1.12
N PRO A 344 13.24 7.03 1.15
CA PRO A 344 14.36 6.24 1.65
C PRO A 344 15.59 6.32 0.73
N PRO A 345 16.79 5.88 1.17
CA PRO A 345 18.03 6.06 0.42
C PRO A 345 18.05 5.32 -0.93
N LYS A 346 18.86 5.82 -1.88
CA LYS A 346 19.17 5.17 -3.15
C LYS A 346 20.28 4.14 -2.96
N PHE A 347 20.24 3.06 -3.74
CA PHE A 347 21.30 2.03 -3.75
C PHE A 347 21.88 1.85 -5.16
N GLY A 348 23.01 1.17 -5.26
CA GLY A 348 23.66 0.83 -6.51
C GLY A 348 25.01 1.49 -6.69
N LYS A 349 25.50 1.48 -7.92
CA LYS A 349 26.80 2.05 -8.27
C LYS A 349 26.76 3.57 -8.18
N ALA A 350 27.82 4.14 -7.60
CA ALA A 350 27.97 5.59 -7.49
C ALA A 350 27.73 6.31 -8.83
N GLY A 351 26.86 7.33 -8.82
CA GLY A 351 26.46 8.09 -10.00
C GLY A 351 25.37 7.41 -10.87
N ALA A 352 24.90 6.22 -10.48
CA ALA A 352 23.82 5.48 -11.13
C ALA A 352 22.87 4.82 -10.11
N GLU A 353 22.82 5.38 -8.91
CA GLU A 353 22.01 4.87 -7.81
C GLU A 353 20.52 4.98 -8.14
N LYS A 354 19.76 3.97 -7.75
CA LYS A 354 18.31 3.88 -7.92
C LYS A 354 17.60 3.79 -6.57
N ARG A 355 16.33 4.13 -6.60
CA ARG A 355 15.41 3.97 -5.48
C ARG A 355 14.22 3.16 -5.97
N ILE A 356 14.26 1.85 -5.75
CA ILE A 356 13.18 0.93 -6.11
C ILE A 356 12.85 0.15 -4.84
N TYR A 357 11.75 0.50 -4.21
CA TYR A 357 11.33 -0.10 -2.96
C TYR A 357 10.11 -1.00 -3.14
N CYS A 358 9.99 -1.95 -2.23
CA CYS A 358 8.82 -2.80 -2.18
C CYS A 358 7.56 -1.94 -2.04
N MET A 359 6.61 -2.21 -2.90
CA MET A 359 5.26 -1.66 -2.82
C MET A 359 4.45 -2.58 -1.92
N GLY A 360 3.71 -2.00 -1.00
CA GLY A 360 2.70 -2.69 -0.20
C GLY A 360 1.32 -2.25 -0.64
N GLY A 361 0.36 -2.38 0.27
CA GLY A 361 -1.03 -1.99 0.02
C GLY A 361 -1.87 -3.14 -0.49
N GLN A 362 -3.17 -2.92 -0.45
CA GLN A 362 -4.16 -3.96 -0.59
C GLN A 362 -5.18 -3.65 -1.67
N PRO A 363 -5.54 -4.62 -2.52
CA PRO A 363 -6.71 -4.53 -3.36
C PRO A 363 -7.98 -5.01 -2.63
N TRP A 364 -9.12 -4.39 -2.98
CA TRP A 364 -10.42 -5.02 -2.83
C TRP A 364 -10.57 -6.15 -3.83
N VAL A 365 -11.02 -7.32 -3.39
CA VAL A 365 -11.49 -8.41 -4.25
C VAL A 365 -12.93 -8.79 -3.88
N ILE A 366 -13.72 -9.17 -4.86
CA ILE A 366 -15.13 -9.54 -4.68
C ILE A 366 -15.24 -11.06 -4.71
N ASN A 367 -15.88 -11.63 -3.69
CA ASN A 367 -16.19 -13.06 -3.64
C ASN A 367 -17.07 -13.47 -4.83
N ALA A 368 -16.61 -14.39 -5.65
CA ALA A 368 -17.33 -14.86 -6.85
C ALA A 368 -18.62 -15.64 -6.52
N PHE A 369 -18.77 -16.10 -5.29
CA PHE A 369 -19.93 -16.89 -4.83
C PHE A 369 -21.05 -16.06 -4.19
N ASN A 370 -20.91 -14.72 -4.14
CA ASN A 370 -21.97 -13.84 -3.70
C ASN A 370 -23.26 -14.10 -4.48
N ASP A 371 -24.40 -14.04 -3.82
CA ASP A 371 -25.69 -13.96 -4.50
C ASP A 371 -25.83 -12.65 -5.30
N GLU A 372 -26.86 -12.58 -6.14
CA GLU A 372 -27.04 -11.44 -7.04
C GLU A 372 -27.16 -10.09 -6.29
N ALA A 373 -27.85 -10.07 -5.15
CA ALA A 373 -28.03 -8.85 -4.37
C ALA A 373 -26.71 -8.37 -3.77
N LYS A 374 -25.96 -9.25 -3.13
CA LYS A 374 -24.64 -8.96 -2.54
C LYS A 374 -23.61 -8.61 -3.61
N MET A 375 -23.66 -9.29 -4.77
CA MET A 375 -22.81 -8.97 -5.90
C MET A 375 -23.06 -7.55 -6.40
N ARG A 376 -24.33 -7.14 -6.51
CA ARG A 376 -24.71 -5.78 -6.91
C ARG A 376 -24.20 -4.75 -5.90
N VAL A 377 -24.39 -4.98 -4.60
CA VAL A 377 -23.89 -4.08 -3.55
C VAL A 377 -22.37 -3.97 -3.59
N ALA A 378 -21.65 -5.08 -3.80
CA ALA A 378 -20.18 -5.06 -3.90
C ALA A 378 -19.73 -4.18 -5.08
N VAL A 379 -20.38 -4.26 -6.24
CA VAL A 379 -20.10 -3.41 -7.40
C VAL A 379 -20.42 -1.94 -7.11
N ASP A 380 -21.56 -1.65 -6.48
CA ASP A 380 -21.94 -0.28 -6.12
C ASP A 380 -20.98 0.31 -5.10
N PHE A 381 -20.48 -0.51 -4.15
CA PHE A 381 -19.45 -0.11 -3.19
C PHE A 381 -18.13 0.26 -3.88
N MET A 382 -17.67 -0.57 -4.84
CA MET A 382 -16.46 -0.25 -5.62
C MET A 382 -16.65 1.07 -6.38
N ASN A 383 -17.80 1.29 -7.01
CA ASN A 383 -18.09 2.55 -7.71
C ASN A 383 -18.04 3.76 -6.81
N TRP A 384 -18.59 3.66 -5.61
CA TRP A 384 -18.55 4.73 -4.63
C TRP A 384 -17.15 4.95 -4.06
N TRP A 385 -16.38 3.86 -3.79
CA TRP A 385 -15.04 3.96 -3.22
C TRP A 385 -14.10 4.79 -4.09
N TYR A 386 -14.25 4.72 -5.40
CA TYR A 386 -13.39 5.43 -6.35
C TYR A 386 -13.91 6.79 -6.79
N LEU A 387 -14.94 7.32 -6.16
CA LEU A 387 -15.32 8.71 -6.38
C LEU A 387 -14.24 9.65 -5.79
N PRO A 388 -13.88 10.74 -6.49
CA PRO A 388 -12.85 11.67 -6.01
C PRO A 388 -13.11 12.20 -4.60
N GLU A 389 -14.37 12.49 -4.26
CA GLU A 389 -14.78 12.92 -2.92
C GLU A 389 -14.57 11.84 -1.86
N THR A 390 -14.81 10.58 -2.19
CA THR A 390 -14.58 9.43 -1.28
C THR A 390 -13.08 9.20 -1.08
N ALA A 391 -12.29 9.24 -2.16
CA ALA A 391 -10.83 9.11 -2.10
C ALA A 391 -10.18 10.23 -1.24
N LEU A 392 -10.66 11.47 -1.39
CA LEU A 392 -10.19 12.59 -0.56
C LEU A 392 -10.59 12.42 0.91
N GLU A 393 -11.83 11.98 1.18
CA GLU A 393 -12.29 11.71 2.54
C GLU A 393 -11.51 10.56 3.18
N TYR A 394 -11.19 9.51 2.41
CA TYR A 394 -10.33 8.42 2.82
C TYR A 394 -8.93 8.93 3.22
N SER A 395 -8.32 9.80 2.40
CA SER A 395 -7.03 10.40 2.72
C SER A 395 -7.06 11.25 4.00
N LYS A 396 -8.11 12.06 4.20
CA LYS A 396 -8.28 12.86 5.44
C LYS A 396 -8.37 12.01 6.69
N ARG A 397 -8.82 10.77 6.58
CA ARG A 397 -8.89 9.81 7.68
C ARG A 397 -7.61 9.01 7.87
N GLY A 398 -6.57 9.30 7.11
CA GLY A 398 -5.25 8.67 7.19
C GLY A 398 -5.02 7.54 6.19
N GLY A 399 -5.94 7.32 5.26
CA GLY A 399 -5.76 6.36 4.17
C GLY A 399 -4.90 6.91 3.03
N ASN A 400 -4.38 6.02 2.20
CA ASN A 400 -3.50 6.32 1.08
C ASN A 400 -4.20 5.99 -0.25
N PRO A 401 -4.90 6.95 -0.89
CA PRO A 401 -5.54 6.74 -2.19
C PRO A 401 -4.51 6.55 -3.31
N CYS A 402 -4.86 5.77 -4.33
CA CYS A 402 -3.96 5.46 -5.45
C CYS A 402 -4.25 6.25 -6.73
N ASP A 403 -5.34 7.03 -6.78
CA ASP A 403 -5.75 7.71 -7.99
C ASP A 403 -4.95 9.00 -8.24
N LYS A 404 -4.62 9.23 -9.52
CA LYS A 404 -3.82 10.39 -9.96
C LYS A 404 -4.48 11.73 -9.63
N ALA A 405 -5.82 11.81 -9.68
CA ALA A 405 -6.54 13.06 -9.47
C ALA A 405 -6.42 13.52 -8.02
N THR A 406 -6.67 12.62 -7.06
CA THR A 406 -6.52 12.91 -5.63
C THR A 406 -5.08 13.23 -5.29
N MET A 407 -4.13 12.36 -5.68
CA MET A 407 -2.69 12.58 -5.41
C MET A 407 -2.14 13.82 -6.11
N GLY A 408 -2.68 14.20 -7.28
CA GLY A 408 -2.30 15.40 -8.03
C GLY A 408 -2.90 16.68 -7.49
N SER A 409 -3.88 16.61 -6.59
CA SER A 409 -4.52 17.81 -6.05
C SER A 409 -3.55 18.64 -5.20
N ALA A 410 -3.69 19.95 -5.25
CA ALA A 410 -2.84 20.87 -4.48
C ALA A 410 -2.94 20.64 -2.96
N ALA A 411 -4.08 20.15 -2.48
CA ALA A 411 -4.32 19.89 -1.08
C ALA A 411 -3.64 18.61 -0.58
N PHE A 412 -3.39 17.61 -1.44
CA PHE A 412 -2.99 16.26 -1.03
C PHE A 412 -1.74 16.23 -0.14
N ASN A 413 -0.67 16.91 -0.55
CA ASN A 413 0.59 16.93 0.21
C ASN A 413 0.45 17.52 1.61
N GLY A 414 -0.55 18.36 1.84
CA GLY A 414 -0.81 19.00 3.13
C GLY A 414 -1.83 18.27 4.01
N VAL A 415 -2.48 17.20 3.50
CA VAL A 415 -3.49 16.45 4.28
C VAL A 415 -2.82 15.66 5.39
N ASN A 416 -1.76 14.92 5.07
CA ASN A 416 -1.00 14.13 6.03
C ASN A 416 0.51 14.38 5.85
N PRO A 417 1.32 14.32 6.92
CA PRO A 417 2.77 14.57 6.84
C PRO A 417 3.53 13.61 5.92
N TRP A 418 3.01 12.39 5.72
CA TRP A 418 3.64 11.38 4.86
C TRP A 418 3.23 11.45 3.39
N ASN A 419 2.19 12.21 3.04
CA ASN A 419 1.61 12.18 1.69
C ASN A 419 2.61 12.58 0.60
N ARG A 420 3.51 13.54 0.88
CA ARG A 420 4.55 13.94 -0.09
C ARG A 420 5.50 12.79 -0.40
N ALA A 421 5.97 12.07 0.61
CA ALA A 421 6.87 10.93 0.45
C ALA A 421 6.14 9.74 -0.21
N TYR A 422 4.92 9.45 0.22
CA TYR A 422 4.06 8.43 -0.37
C TYR A 422 3.85 8.66 -1.88
N LYS A 423 3.42 9.87 -2.26
CA LYS A 423 3.25 10.23 -3.67
C LYS A 423 4.54 10.07 -4.47
N TYR A 424 5.66 10.55 -3.93
CA TYR A 424 6.98 10.42 -4.55
C TYR A 424 7.34 8.95 -4.81
N MET A 425 7.07 8.07 -3.83
CA MET A 425 7.40 6.65 -3.91
C MET A 425 6.41 5.83 -4.75
N LEU A 426 5.30 6.41 -5.22
CA LEU A 426 4.38 5.81 -6.21
C LEU A 426 4.67 6.25 -7.65
N GLU A 427 5.64 7.11 -7.88
CA GLU A 427 6.04 7.49 -9.23
C GLU A 427 6.62 6.28 -9.99
N PRO A 428 6.49 6.24 -11.32
CA PRO A 428 7.04 5.14 -12.10
C PRO A 428 8.55 4.95 -11.87
N GLY A 429 8.95 3.73 -11.55
CA GLY A 429 10.35 3.36 -11.34
C GLY A 429 10.91 3.58 -9.94
N THR A 430 10.07 4.00 -8.98
CA THR A 430 10.46 4.12 -7.56
C THR A 430 9.94 2.99 -6.68
N SER A 431 8.97 2.22 -7.18
CA SER A 431 8.38 1.09 -6.47
C SER A 431 8.26 -0.12 -7.38
N GLN A 432 8.37 -1.28 -6.80
CA GLN A 432 8.17 -2.59 -7.42
C GLN A 432 7.53 -3.52 -6.40
N ASP A 433 6.68 -4.42 -6.88
CA ASP A 433 6.07 -5.44 -6.03
C ASP A 433 6.59 -6.83 -6.38
N PHE A 434 6.18 -7.81 -5.59
CA PHE A 434 6.41 -9.22 -5.84
C PHE A 434 5.57 -9.69 -7.03
N TRP A 435 5.84 -10.91 -7.49
CA TRP A 435 5.01 -11.56 -8.51
C TRP A 435 3.75 -12.17 -7.88
N HIS A 436 2.68 -12.25 -8.67
CA HIS A 436 1.36 -12.75 -8.25
C HIS A 436 1.21 -14.27 -8.47
N ASP A 437 2.27 -15.06 -8.35
CA ASP A 437 2.19 -16.50 -8.59
C ASP A 437 1.36 -17.19 -7.51
N PRO A 438 0.46 -18.13 -7.88
CA PRO A 438 -0.34 -18.90 -6.92
C PRO A 438 0.47 -19.65 -5.88
N LYS A 439 1.76 -19.91 -6.14
CA LYS A 439 2.70 -20.57 -5.25
C LYS A 439 3.50 -19.61 -4.37
N TYR A 440 3.19 -18.32 -4.39
CA TYR A 440 3.95 -17.31 -3.65
C TYR A 440 4.11 -17.64 -2.16
N SER A 441 3.05 -18.13 -1.49
CA SER A 441 3.13 -18.48 -0.06
C SER A 441 4.15 -19.62 0.23
N GLU A 442 4.27 -20.58 -0.69
CA GLU A 442 5.27 -21.65 -0.58
C GLU A 442 6.68 -21.09 -0.79
N MET A 443 6.85 -20.21 -1.77
CA MET A 443 8.12 -19.51 -2.04
C MET A 443 8.52 -18.57 -0.89
N LEU A 444 7.57 -17.87 -0.29
CA LEU A 444 7.81 -16.99 0.86
C LEU A 444 8.34 -17.79 2.06
N SER A 445 7.87 -19.00 2.29
CA SER A 445 8.36 -19.84 3.39
C SER A 445 9.87 -20.11 3.29
N LEU A 446 10.40 -20.34 2.08
CA LEU A 446 11.85 -20.49 1.85
C LEU A 446 12.62 -19.18 2.11
N GLN A 447 12.04 -18.04 1.76
CA GLN A 447 12.65 -16.73 2.05
C GLN A 447 12.69 -16.47 3.55
N GLN A 448 11.59 -16.75 4.26
CA GLN A 448 11.51 -16.61 5.72
C GLN A 448 12.58 -17.44 6.43
N GLU A 449 12.78 -18.68 6.01
CA GLU A 449 13.77 -19.58 6.58
C GLU A 449 15.19 -19.10 6.26
N GLY A 450 15.53 -18.93 5.00
CA GLY A 450 16.87 -18.61 4.56
C GLY A 450 17.32 -17.21 5.02
N PHE A 451 16.50 -16.19 4.83
CA PHE A 451 16.87 -14.83 5.25
C PHE A 451 17.06 -14.73 6.76
N THR A 452 16.17 -15.36 7.54
CA THR A 452 16.30 -15.35 9.00
C THR A 452 17.56 -16.07 9.45
N SER A 453 17.89 -17.22 8.87
CA SER A 453 19.12 -17.95 9.23
C SER A 453 20.36 -17.09 9.03
N TYR A 454 20.41 -16.33 7.93
CA TYR A 454 21.50 -15.42 7.67
C TYR A 454 21.49 -14.20 8.59
N MET A 455 20.36 -13.51 8.76
CA MET A 455 20.29 -12.29 9.58
C MET A 455 20.60 -12.56 11.05
N THR A 456 20.17 -13.70 11.59
CA THR A 456 20.49 -14.10 12.98
C THR A 456 21.92 -14.63 13.16
N GLY A 457 22.65 -14.91 12.06
CA GLY A 457 24.00 -15.44 12.10
C GLY A 457 24.09 -16.96 12.27
N GLN A 458 22.98 -17.67 12.16
CA GLN A 458 22.94 -19.13 12.11
C GLN A 458 23.69 -19.59 10.85
N SER A 459 23.40 -19.01 9.68
CA SER A 459 24.23 -19.12 8.49
C SER A 459 25.15 -17.89 8.37
N LYS A 460 26.39 -18.11 7.88
CA LYS A 460 27.38 -17.06 7.58
C LYS A 460 27.58 -16.88 6.08
N ASP A 461 26.99 -17.73 5.27
CA ASP A 461 27.16 -17.75 3.81
C ASP A 461 25.92 -17.16 3.14
N ALA A 462 26.00 -15.88 2.78
CA ALA A 462 24.94 -15.17 2.06
C ALA A 462 24.61 -15.82 0.71
N LYS A 463 25.66 -16.22 -0.05
CA LYS A 463 25.50 -16.83 -1.36
C LYS A 463 24.83 -18.20 -1.25
N GLY A 464 25.28 -19.06 -0.33
CA GLY A 464 24.71 -20.37 -0.10
C GLY A 464 23.23 -20.29 0.33
N VAL A 465 22.86 -19.32 1.16
CA VAL A 465 21.44 -19.08 1.51
C VAL A 465 20.61 -18.66 0.30
N LEU A 466 21.12 -17.77 -0.54
CA LEU A 466 20.41 -17.40 -1.77
C LEU A 466 20.35 -18.55 -2.78
N ASP A 467 21.36 -19.43 -2.85
CA ASP A 467 21.34 -20.62 -3.68
C ASP A 467 20.26 -21.61 -3.22
N TYR A 468 20.13 -21.82 -1.91
CA TYR A 468 19.07 -22.62 -1.32
C TYR A 468 17.67 -22.10 -1.66
N ILE A 469 17.42 -20.79 -1.44
CA ILE A 469 16.13 -20.17 -1.73
C ILE A 469 15.84 -20.25 -3.24
N ALA A 470 16.79 -19.90 -4.08
CA ALA A 470 16.62 -19.86 -5.52
C ALA A 470 16.31 -21.27 -6.09
N CYS A 471 17.05 -22.28 -5.64
CA CYS A 471 16.81 -23.67 -6.03
C CYS A 471 15.43 -24.15 -5.62
N GLY A 472 15.04 -23.95 -4.35
CA GLY A 472 13.73 -24.38 -3.85
C GLY A 472 12.57 -23.68 -4.54
N GLN A 473 12.68 -22.38 -4.77
CA GLN A 473 11.66 -21.62 -5.50
C GLN A 473 11.60 -22.00 -6.98
N GLN A 474 12.74 -22.29 -7.62
CA GLN A 474 12.80 -22.81 -8.98
C GLN A 474 12.06 -24.16 -9.10
N GLN A 475 12.25 -25.05 -8.13
CA GLN A 475 11.55 -26.33 -8.07
C GLN A 475 10.04 -26.14 -7.95
N ILE A 476 9.58 -25.27 -7.03
CA ILE A 476 8.16 -24.96 -6.82
C ILE A 476 7.54 -24.47 -8.14
N LEU A 477 8.18 -23.54 -8.84
CA LEU A 477 7.65 -22.98 -10.08
C LEU A 477 7.72 -23.97 -11.25
N TYR A 478 8.73 -24.84 -11.28
CA TYR A 478 8.82 -25.91 -12.29
C TYR A 478 7.69 -26.93 -12.11
N ASP A 479 7.45 -27.41 -10.90
CA ASP A 479 6.38 -28.33 -10.57
C ASP A 479 4.98 -27.72 -10.83
N ALA A 480 4.85 -26.41 -10.69
CA ALA A 480 3.62 -25.66 -11.00
C ALA A 480 3.43 -25.40 -12.52
N GLY A 481 4.44 -25.70 -13.34
CA GLY A 481 4.44 -25.42 -14.77
C GLY A 481 4.67 -23.95 -15.14
N THR A 482 5.03 -23.11 -14.18
CA THR A 482 5.36 -21.68 -14.40
C THR A 482 6.78 -21.51 -14.94
N ALA A 483 7.76 -22.18 -14.34
CA ALA A 483 9.12 -22.20 -14.84
C ALA A 483 9.30 -23.32 -15.88
N LYS A 484 10.07 -23.02 -16.95
CA LYS A 484 10.37 -23.98 -18.03
C LYS A 484 11.58 -24.85 -17.75
N LYS A 485 12.44 -24.43 -16.81
CA LYS A 485 13.70 -25.10 -16.53
C LYS A 485 13.66 -25.71 -15.13
N GLU A 486 14.07 -26.97 -15.03
CA GLU A 486 14.32 -27.62 -13.75
C GLU A 486 15.42 -26.89 -12.96
N PRO A 487 15.44 -26.97 -11.62
CA PRO A 487 16.58 -26.51 -10.86
C PRO A 487 17.87 -27.25 -11.27
N SER A 488 18.99 -26.56 -11.18
CA SER A 488 20.30 -27.08 -11.66
C SER A 488 20.91 -28.17 -10.77
N GLY A 489 20.30 -28.47 -9.64
CA GLY A 489 20.76 -29.46 -8.66
C GLY A 489 19.66 -29.96 -7.76
N VAL A 490 20.00 -30.88 -6.86
CA VAL A 490 19.10 -31.27 -5.78
C VAL A 490 19.00 -30.11 -4.80
N CYS A 491 17.82 -29.49 -4.68
CA CYS A 491 17.54 -28.43 -3.72
C CYS A 491 17.46 -29.01 -2.31
N GLY A 492 18.56 -29.51 -1.81
CA GLY A 492 18.62 -30.14 -0.51
C GLY A 492 19.95 -29.80 0.16
N ASN A 493 19.84 -29.37 1.43
CA ASN A 493 20.92 -29.29 2.39
C ASN A 493 21.99 -28.21 2.13
N VAL A 494 21.57 -26.95 2.00
CA VAL A 494 22.35 -25.94 2.67
C VAL A 494 22.09 -26.18 4.17
N SER A 495 23.14 -26.48 4.95
CA SER A 495 23.04 -26.44 6.41
C SER A 495 22.77 -24.99 6.79
N LEU A 496 21.49 -24.64 6.93
CA LEU A 496 21.02 -23.35 7.40
C LEU A 496 21.42 -23.17 8.86
#